data_300cabe0bf9053675270bfe425adafb1
#
_entry.id   300cabe0bf9053675270bfe425adafb1
#
_cell.length_a   1.000
_cell.length_b   1.000
_cell.length_c   1.000
_cell.angle_alpha   90.00
_cell.angle_beta   90.00
_cell.angle_gamma   90.00
#
_symmetry.space_group_name_H-M   'P 1'
#
loop_
_entity.id
_entity.type
_entity.pdbx_description
1 polymer ?
#
loop_
_entity_poly.entity_id
_entity_poly.type
_entity_poly.pdbx_seq_one_letter_code
_entity_poly.pdbx_strand_id
1 'polypeptide(L)'
;MTREFVYTRTFFNNWKEAGLNDSDFVRLEDMLIRNPKLGEVIPGTGSARKMRFAYEGRGKRGSARVIYVDYEVDEKICFLAAYAKSSKENLTEEEKHILKITIEALGKIYDNKARG
;
A
#
# COMPACT_ATOMS: atom_id res chain seq x y z
N MET A 1 14.88 -6.11 10.31
CA MET A 1 14.51 -4.95 9.49
C MET A 1 13.42 -4.14 10.19
N THR A 2 13.56 -2.82 10.24
CA THR A 2 12.61 -1.95 10.93
C THR A 2 11.80 -1.15 9.93
N ARG A 3 10.49 -1.06 10.14
CA ARG A 3 9.60 -0.19 9.37
C ARG A 3 8.49 0.31 10.27
N GLU A 4 8.16 1.58 10.13
CA GLU A 4 6.94 2.15 10.70
C GLU A 4 5.88 2.12 9.62
N PHE A 5 4.67 1.65 9.95
CA PHE A 5 3.56 1.60 9.01
C PHE A 5 2.71 2.86 9.12
N VAL A 6 2.43 3.47 7.98
CA VAL A 6 1.60 4.67 7.88
C VAL A 6 0.41 4.35 6.99
N TYR A 7 -0.78 4.74 7.41
CA TYR A 7 -2.03 4.44 6.70
C TYR A 7 -2.70 5.72 6.28
N THR A 8 -3.00 5.87 4.99
CA THR A 8 -3.81 6.99 4.53
C THR A 8 -5.28 6.70 4.84
N ARG A 9 -6.09 7.75 4.93
CA ARG A 9 -7.54 7.60 5.11
C ARG A 9 -8.16 6.83 3.95
N THR A 10 -7.72 7.11 2.73
CA THR A 10 -8.17 6.39 1.54
C THR A 10 -7.94 4.90 1.67
N PHE A 11 -6.76 4.50 2.14
CA PHE A 11 -6.45 3.09 2.35
C PHE A 11 -7.40 2.45 3.37
N PHE A 12 -7.63 3.11 4.50
CA PHE A 12 -8.55 2.58 5.52
C PHE A 12 -9.94 2.35 4.97
N ASN A 13 -10.47 3.31 4.22
CA ASN A 13 -11.79 3.19 3.61
C ASN A 13 -11.85 2.05 2.60
N ASN A 14 -10.83 1.97 1.75
CA ASN A 14 -10.70 0.91 0.75
C ASN A 14 -10.62 -0.47 1.41
N TRP A 15 -9.88 -0.57 2.51
CA TRP A 15 -9.70 -1.81 3.26
C TRP A 15 -11.03 -2.37 3.74
N LYS A 16 -11.83 -1.51 4.36
CA LYS A 16 -13.18 -1.87 4.82
C LYS A 16 -14.10 -2.25 3.68
N GLU A 17 -14.09 -1.47 2.61
CA GLU A 17 -14.91 -1.75 1.42
C GLU A 17 -14.55 -3.09 0.78
N ALA A 18 -13.29 -3.46 0.83
CA ALA A 18 -12.82 -4.74 0.32
C ALA A 18 -13.17 -5.93 1.24
N GLY A 19 -13.75 -5.65 2.42
CA GLY A 19 -14.15 -6.69 3.36
C GLY A 19 -13.01 -7.22 4.22
N LEU A 20 -11.95 -6.43 4.38
CA LEU A 20 -10.79 -6.80 5.18
C LEU A 20 -10.91 -6.23 6.59
N ASN A 21 -10.25 -6.85 7.55
CA ASN A 21 -10.37 -6.50 8.96
C ASN A 21 -9.00 -6.32 9.64
N ASP A 22 -8.99 -6.12 10.97
CA ASP A 22 -7.79 -5.85 11.72
C ASP A 22 -6.80 -7.02 11.74
N SER A 23 -7.29 -8.25 11.78
CA SER A 23 -6.40 -9.40 11.73
C SER A 23 -5.72 -9.54 10.36
N ASP A 24 -6.37 -9.06 9.30
CA ASP A 24 -5.77 -8.99 7.97
C ASP A 24 -4.64 -7.95 7.95
N PHE A 25 -4.78 -6.83 8.67
CA PHE A 25 -3.70 -5.85 8.79
C PHE A 25 -2.44 -6.48 9.40
N VAL A 26 -2.60 -7.26 10.46
CA VAL A 26 -1.46 -7.92 11.12
C VAL A 26 -0.73 -8.81 10.13
N ARG A 27 -1.48 -9.57 9.34
CA ARG A 27 -0.90 -10.46 8.32
C ARG A 27 -0.20 -9.68 7.22
N LEU A 28 -0.80 -8.57 6.77
CA LEU A 28 -0.20 -7.70 5.75
C LEU A 28 1.11 -7.09 6.25
N GLU A 29 1.10 -6.55 7.46
CA GLU A 29 2.29 -5.95 8.06
C GLU A 29 3.41 -6.98 8.21
N ASP A 30 3.09 -8.19 8.64
CA ASP A 30 4.07 -9.25 8.79
C ASP A 30 4.72 -9.61 7.44
N MET A 31 3.92 -9.70 6.39
CA MET A 31 4.43 -9.96 5.03
C MET A 31 5.42 -8.89 4.59
N LEU A 32 5.11 -7.63 4.84
CA LEU A 32 5.94 -6.50 4.38
C LEU A 32 7.17 -6.25 5.27
N ILE A 33 7.10 -6.58 6.55
CA ILE A 33 8.28 -6.56 7.42
C ILE A 33 9.32 -7.57 6.93
N ARG A 34 8.86 -8.73 6.48
CA ARG A 34 9.75 -9.78 5.95
C ARG A 34 10.32 -9.40 4.60
N ASN A 35 9.54 -8.72 3.78
CA ASN A 35 9.99 -8.30 2.45
C ASN A 35 9.27 -7.01 2.01
N PRO A 36 9.84 -5.84 2.34
CA PRO A 36 9.21 -4.56 1.95
C PRO A 36 9.08 -4.37 0.44
N LYS A 37 9.85 -5.10 -0.34
CA LYS A 37 9.82 -5.01 -1.81
C LYS A 37 9.03 -6.15 -2.46
N LEU A 38 8.12 -6.75 -1.68
CA LEU A 38 7.28 -7.85 -2.15
C LEU A 38 6.41 -7.47 -3.34
N GLY A 39 5.83 -6.27 -3.33
CA GLY A 39 5.03 -5.78 -4.45
C GLY A 39 5.89 -5.31 -5.61
N GLU A 40 5.35 -5.40 -6.81
CA GLU A 40 6.02 -4.91 -8.02
C GLU A 40 5.82 -3.41 -8.18
N VAL A 41 6.86 -2.71 -8.63
CA VAL A 41 6.77 -1.28 -8.91
C VAL A 41 5.78 -1.03 -10.04
N ILE A 42 4.89 -0.07 -9.84
CA ILE A 42 3.90 0.33 -10.85
C ILE A 42 4.54 1.42 -11.73
N PRO A 43 4.72 1.18 -13.03
CA PRO A 43 5.26 2.20 -13.93
C PRO A 43 4.41 3.47 -13.90
N GLY A 44 5.05 4.62 -13.97
CA GLY A 44 4.37 5.92 -14.02
C GLY A 44 3.99 6.51 -12.67
N THR A 45 4.31 5.83 -11.56
CA THR A 45 4.01 6.31 -10.21
C THR A 45 5.24 6.80 -9.44
N GLY A 46 6.42 6.58 -9.99
CA GLY A 46 7.69 6.80 -9.32
C GLY A 46 8.11 5.57 -8.52
N SER A 47 7.46 5.28 -7.43
CA SER A 47 7.87 4.18 -6.55
C SER A 47 6.72 3.41 -5.89
N ALA A 48 5.48 3.62 -6.32
CA ALA A 48 4.36 2.83 -5.78
C ALA A 48 4.54 1.36 -6.16
N ARG A 49 4.21 0.49 -5.21
CA ARG A 49 4.24 -0.95 -5.42
C ARG A 49 2.84 -1.51 -5.27
N LYS A 50 2.56 -2.54 -6.04
CA LYS A 50 1.29 -3.26 -6.01
C LYS A 50 1.55 -4.70 -5.63
N MET A 51 0.90 -5.18 -4.58
CA MET A 51 1.01 -6.56 -4.16
C MET A 51 -0.35 -7.24 -4.14
N ARG A 52 -0.32 -8.54 -4.33
CA ARG A 52 -1.50 -9.39 -4.19
C ARG A 52 -1.64 -9.77 -2.72
N PHE A 53 -2.85 -9.65 -2.18
CA PHE A 53 -3.15 -10.03 -0.81
C PHE A 53 -4.35 -10.98 -0.82
N ALA A 54 -4.11 -12.26 -0.57
CA ALA A 54 -5.15 -13.27 -0.61
C ALA A 54 -6.12 -13.15 0.56
N TYR A 55 -7.41 -13.34 0.29
CA TYR A 55 -8.40 -13.49 1.37
C TYR A 55 -8.22 -14.85 2.02
N GLU A 56 -8.33 -14.90 3.34
CA GLU A 56 -8.19 -16.14 4.10
C GLU A 56 -9.33 -16.32 5.11
N GLY A 57 -9.78 -17.55 5.25
CA GLY A 57 -10.64 -17.98 6.37
C GLY A 57 -12.06 -17.44 6.41
N ARG A 58 -12.61 -16.92 5.31
CA ARG A 58 -13.94 -16.30 5.32
C ARG A 58 -14.82 -16.71 4.16
N GLY A 59 -14.53 -17.84 3.55
CA GLY A 59 -15.29 -18.31 2.39
C GLY A 59 -15.15 -17.43 1.15
N LYS A 60 -14.36 -16.39 1.20
CA LYS A 60 -14.08 -15.53 0.05
C LYS A 60 -12.94 -16.11 -0.78
N ARG A 61 -13.12 -16.06 -2.08
CA ARG A 61 -12.10 -16.47 -3.05
C ARG A 61 -11.47 -15.23 -3.68
N GLY A 62 -10.27 -15.39 -4.19
CA GLY A 62 -9.57 -14.33 -4.88
C GLY A 62 -8.64 -13.55 -3.96
N SER A 63 -8.39 -12.33 -4.37
CA SER A 63 -7.42 -11.50 -3.67
C SER A 63 -7.77 -10.02 -3.78
N ALA A 64 -7.22 -9.26 -2.85
CA ALA A 64 -7.16 -7.81 -2.95
C ALA A 64 -5.83 -7.42 -3.58
N ARG A 65 -5.76 -6.20 -4.06
CA ARG A 65 -4.52 -5.53 -4.45
C ARG A 65 -4.26 -4.44 -3.44
N VAL A 66 -3.04 -4.40 -2.92
CA VAL A 66 -2.61 -3.37 -1.97
C VAL A 66 -1.56 -2.51 -2.64
N ILE A 67 -1.77 -1.20 -2.59
CA ILE A 67 -0.84 -0.21 -3.15
C ILE A 67 -0.12 0.45 -1.99
N TYR A 68 1.19 0.42 -2.01
CA TYR A 68 2.01 0.99 -0.96
C TYR A 68 3.30 1.57 -1.51
N VAL A 69 4.01 2.33 -0.70
CA VAL A 69 5.35 2.82 -1.03
C VAL A 69 6.27 2.51 0.14
N ASP A 70 7.47 2.03 -0.20
CA ASP A 70 8.51 1.76 0.79
C ASP A 70 9.53 2.91 0.78
N TYR A 71 9.43 3.78 1.77
CA TYR A 71 10.41 4.85 1.99
C TYR A 71 11.56 4.25 2.80
N GLU A 72 12.46 3.57 2.11
CA GLU A 72 13.52 2.78 2.71
C GLU A 72 14.43 3.61 3.62
N VAL A 73 14.82 4.80 3.17
CA VAL A 73 15.71 5.69 3.94
C VAL A 73 15.06 6.16 5.23
N ASP A 74 13.77 6.46 5.17
CA ASP A 74 13.00 6.94 6.33
C ASP A 74 12.41 5.79 7.16
N GLU A 75 12.65 4.55 6.76
CA GLU A 75 12.15 3.34 7.41
C GLU A 75 10.63 3.34 7.58
N LYS A 76 9.90 3.78 6.55
CA LYS A 76 8.45 3.85 6.57
C LYS A 76 7.84 3.14 5.37
N ILE A 77 6.78 2.38 5.62
CA ILE A 77 5.91 1.85 4.57
C ILE A 77 4.58 2.58 4.70
N CYS A 78 4.19 3.26 3.63
CA CYS A 78 2.93 3.99 3.59
C CYS A 78 1.93 3.27 2.70
N PHE A 79 0.78 2.90 3.26
CA PHE A 79 -0.31 2.27 2.51
C PHE A 79 -1.17 3.34 1.87
N LEU A 80 -1.35 3.28 0.56
CA LEU A 80 -2.00 4.32 -0.23
C LEU A 80 -3.41 3.96 -0.67
N ALA A 81 -3.64 2.71 -1.03
CA ALA A 81 -4.94 2.25 -1.53
C ALA A 81 -5.03 0.73 -1.47
N ALA A 82 -6.26 0.23 -1.51
CA ALA A 82 -6.52 -1.19 -1.64
C ALA A 82 -7.81 -1.38 -2.43
N TYR A 83 -7.92 -2.47 -3.18
CA TYR A 83 -9.15 -2.80 -3.90
C TYR A 83 -9.23 -4.29 -4.15
N ALA A 84 -10.46 -4.80 -4.21
CA ALA A 84 -10.69 -6.19 -4.58
C ALA A 84 -10.40 -6.35 -6.08
N LYS A 85 -9.70 -7.42 -6.45
CA LYS A 85 -9.42 -7.69 -7.87
C LYS A 85 -10.69 -7.78 -8.70
N SER A 86 -11.77 -8.26 -8.09
CA SER A 86 -13.07 -8.37 -8.76
C SER A 86 -13.68 -7.01 -9.12
N SER A 87 -13.30 -5.93 -8.44
CA SER A 87 -13.88 -4.60 -8.68
C SER A 87 -13.11 -3.80 -9.73
N LYS A 88 -11.82 -4.04 -9.88
CA LYS A 88 -11.01 -3.42 -10.93
C LYS A 88 -9.75 -4.24 -11.15
N GLU A 89 -9.25 -4.25 -12.38
CA GLU A 89 -8.07 -5.03 -12.73
C GLU A 89 -6.80 -4.21 -12.72
N ASN A 90 -6.85 -3.02 -13.29
CA ASN A 90 -5.69 -2.15 -13.41
C ASN A 90 -6.02 -0.72 -12.98
N LEU A 91 -4.98 0.02 -12.59
CA LEU A 91 -5.10 1.44 -12.32
C LEU A 91 -5.19 2.22 -13.63
N THR A 92 -5.99 3.29 -13.63
CA THR A 92 -6.05 4.22 -14.75
C THR A 92 -4.81 5.13 -14.74
N GLU A 93 -4.54 5.80 -15.86
CA GLU A 93 -3.43 6.75 -15.93
C GLU A 93 -3.63 7.91 -14.96
N GLU A 94 -4.87 8.36 -14.78
CA GLU A 94 -5.20 9.40 -13.81
C GLU A 94 -4.89 8.95 -12.37
N GLU A 95 -5.26 7.71 -12.02
CA GLU A 95 -4.96 7.15 -10.70
C GLU A 95 -3.46 7.05 -10.46
N LYS A 96 -2.70 6.64 -11.46
CA LYS A 96 -1.23 6.57 -11.37
C LYS A 96 -0.62 7.96 -11.15
N HIS A 97 -1.16 8.97 -11.82
CA HIS A 97 -0.69 10.34 -11.66
C HIS A 97 -0.95 10.87 -10.25
N ILE A 98 -2.13 10.59 -9.70
CA ILE A 98 -2.48 10.96 -8.33
C ILE A 98 -1.54 10.27 -7.33
N LEU A 99 -1.25 8.99 -7.54
CA LEU A 99 -0.31 8.25 -6.70
C LEU A 99 1.08 8.90 -6.73
N LYS A 100 1.55 9.28 -7.90
CA LYS A 100 2.86 9.91 -8.05
C LYS A 100 2.95 11.20 -7.25
N ILE A 101 1.93 12.06 -7.36
CA ILE A 101 1.87 13.33 -6.64
C ILE A 101 1.85 13.07 -5.12
N THR A 102 1.03 12.13 -4.68
CA THR A 102 0.90 11.76 -3.27
C THR A 102 2.23 11.26 -2.70
N ILE A 103 2.90 10.38 -3.43
CA ILE A 103 4.19 9.82 -2.99
C ILE A 103 5.25 10.92 -2.86
N GLU A 104 5.30 11.85 -3.81
CA GLU A 104 6.24 12.96 -3.75
C GLU A 104 5.96 13.87 -2.55
N ALA A 105 4.69 14.17 -2.29
CA ALA A 105 4.30 15.03 -1.18
C ALA A 105 4.65 14.37 0.17
N LEU A 106 4.35 13.10 0.34
CA LEU A 106 4.67 12.35 1.57
C LEU A 106 6.17 12.23 1.77
N GLY A 107 6.91 12.00 0.69
CA GLY A 107 8.37 11.91 0.74
C GLY A 107 9.00 13.18 1.28
N LYS A 108 8.50 14.34 0.87
CA LYS A 108 8.98 15.65 1.37
C LYS A 108 8.70 15.81 2.87
N ILE A 109 7.56 15.35 3.35
CA ILE A 109 7.21 15.42 4.77
C ILE A 109 8.20 14.59 5.59
N TYR A 110 8.48 13.36 5.16
CA TYR A 110 9.42 12.47 5.86
C TYR A 110 10.85 13.01 5.83
N ASP A 111 11.31 13.49 4.68
CA ASP A 111 12.64 14.08 4.55
C ASP A 111 12.81 15.29 5.48
N ASN A 112 11.80 16.15 5.57
CA ASN A 112 11.83 17.31 6.44
C ASN A 112 11.92 16.91 7.92
N LYS A 113 11.19 15.85 8.32
CA LYS A 113 11.26 15.33 9.69
C LYS A 113 12.62 14.73 10.00
N ALA A 114 13.22 14.03 9.04
CA ALA A 114 14.54 13.42 9.21
C ALA A 114 15.63 14.48 9.35
N ARG A 115 15.43 15.66 8.77
CA ARG A 115 16.39 16.78 8.83
C ARG A 115 16.16 17.74 10.00
N GLY A 116 14.99 17.64 10.59
CA GLY A 116 14.59 18.47 11.71
C GLY A 116 15.04 17.91 13.04
#